data_28cdcad259ef9de6b5f301de157af814
#
_entry.id   28cdcad259ef9de6b5f301de157af814
#
_cell.length_a   1.000
_cell.length_b   1.000
_cell.length_c   1.000
_cell.angle_alpha   90.00
_cell.angle_beta   90.00
_cell.angle_gamma   90.00
#
_symmetry.space_group_name_H-M   'P 1'
#
loop_
_entity.id
_entity.type
_entity.pdbx_description
1 polymer ?
#
loop_
_entity_poly.entity_id
_entity_poly.type
_entity_poly.pdbx_seq_one_letter_code
_entity_poly.pdbx_strand_id
1 'polypeptide(L)'
;RPDYATIVYCNLIRQVYKKTPVIIGGIEASLRRMAHYDYWSDKVKRSILIDSGADIISYGMGEHSIIEIADALNAGIDIHDITFIKGTVYKTKTLDNLENYIELPSYDDIVNSKEMYAKSFYTQYKNTDPFTARILVEKVKEKMYVVQNPPAMPLTEVEMDDIYSLPYMRNYHPMYEKDGGIPALSEIKFSITSNRGCFGGCSFCALTFHQGRIIQVRSHKSIIDEAVQMTKDADFKGYIHDVGGPTANFRHTSCDKQLTKGVCMNRQCLFPKPCPNLKVDHSDYIKLLRELRALPGVKKVFIRSGIRFDYCMCDSDDTFINELCKYHISGQLRVAPEHISDNVLNKMGKPSNDVYEGFLKRYQRINKKTGKEQFVVPYLMSSHPGSTMKEAIEL
;
A
#
# COMPACT_ATOMS: atom_id res chain seq x y z
N ARG A 1 22.46 3.68 -7.15
CA ARG A 1 21.13 4.10 -7.62
C ARG A 1 21.11 5.62 -7.66
N PRO A 2 20.79 6.26 -8.79
CA PRO A 2 20.80 7.73 -8.91
C PRO A 2 19.66 8.34 -8.11
N ASP A 3 19.84 9.61 -7.71
CA ASP A 3 18.74 10.44 -7.26
C ASP A 3 17.76 10.64 -8.41
N TYR A 4 16.46 10.75 -8.09
CA TYR A 4 15.39 10.84 -9.10
C TYR A 4 15.45 9.71 -10.14
N ALA A 5 15.63 8.47 -9.67
CA ALA A 5 15.91 7.30 -10.50
C ALA A 5 14.96 7.15 -11.70
N THR A 6 13.65 7.33 -11.50
CA THR A 6 12.66 7.22 -12.58
C THR A 6 12.91 8.24 -13.69
N ILE A 7 13.21 9.50 -13.34
CA ILE A 7 13.50 10.56 -14.31
C ILE A 7 14.79 10.23 -15.07
N VAL A 8 15.85 9.84 -14.36
CA VAL A 8 17.15 9.50 -14.96
C VAL A 8 17.01 8.33 -15.93
N TYR A 9 16.32 7.25 -15.53
CA TYR A 9 16.16 6.08 -16.39
C TYR A 9 15.30 6.36 -17.61
N CYS A 10 14.21 7.12 -17.48
CA CYS A 10 13.42 7.56 -18.63
C CYS A 10 14.25 8.36 -19.63
N ASN A 11 15.06 9.31 -19.12
CA ASN A 11 15.93 10.11 -19.97
C ASN A 11 16.99 9.26 -20.71
N LEU A 12 17.60 8.29 -20.04
CA LEU A 12 18.55 7.37 -20.67
C LEU A 12 17.88 6.51 -21.75
N ILE A 13 16.66 6.00 -21.50
CA ILE A 13 15.88 5.28 -22.48
C ILE A 13 15.60 6.16 -23.72
N ARG A 14 15.17 7.41 -23.49
CA ARG A 14 14.85 8.34 -24.58
C ARG A 14 16.07 8.73 -25.43
N GLN A 15 17.26 8.75 -24.85
CA GLN A 15 18.49 8.98 -25.62
C GLN A 15 18.75 7.89 -26.66
N VAL A 16 18.46 6.63 -26.30
CA VAL A 16 18.69 5.46 -27.17
C VAL A 16 17.44 5.15 -28.01
N TYR A 17 16.26 5.14 -27.39
CA TYR A 17 14.99 4.71 -28.00
C TYR A 17 14.00 5.89 -28.07
N LYS A 18 14.21 6.76 -29.04
CA LYS A 18 13.47 8.05 -29.13
C LYS A 18 11.95 7.90 -29.27
N LYS A 19 11.47 6.83 -29.93
CA LYS A 19 10.06 6.63 -30.28
C LYS A 19 9.39 5.49 -29.51
N THR A 20 10.14 4.72 -28.73
CA THR A 20 9.56 3.60 -27.97
C THR A 20 8.66 4.15 -26.84
N PRO A 21 7.44 3.64 -26.71
CA PRO A 21 6.57 4.01 -25.58
C PRO A 21 7.24 3.75 -24.24
N VAL A 22 7.15 4.71 -23.32
CA VAL A 22 7.71 4.61 -21.97
C VAL A 22 6.56 4.70 -20.97
N ILE A 23 6.28 3.59 -20.32
CA ILE A 23 5.28 3.48 -19.27
C ILE A 23 6.01 3.39 -17.94
N ILE A 24 5.64 4.22 -16.95
CA ILE A 24 6.19 4.18 -15.61
C ILE A 24 5.12 3.75 -14.60
N GLY A 25 5.56 3.06 -13.55
CA GLY A 25 4.66 2.54 -12.51
C GLY A 25 5.36 2.40 -11.16
N GLY A 26 4.75 1.64 -10.28
CA GLY A 26 5.25 1.42 -8.93
C GLY A 26 4.95 2.58 -7.98
N ILE A 27 5.48 2.50 -6.75
CA ILE A 27 5.11 3.41 -5.68
C ILE A 27 5.52 4.87 -5.95
N GLU A 28 6.70 5.09 -6.55
CA GLU A 28 7.18 6.44 -6.87
C GLU A 28 6.25 7.12 -7.88
N ALA A 29 5.93 6.45 -8.98
CA ALA A 29 5.02 6.99 -9.99
C ALA A 29 3.60 7.21 -9.44
N SER A 30 3.10 6.28 -8.62
CA SER A 30 1.78 6.40 -7.99
C SER A 30 1.69 7.61 -7.07
N LEU A 31 2.69 7.88 -6.25
CA LEU A 31 2.66 8.99 -5.30
C LEU A 31 2.98 10.35 -5.92
N ARG A 32 3.72 10.36 -7.04
CA ARG A 32 4.16 11.58 -7.75
C ARG A 32 3.39 11.82 -9.05
N ARG A 33 2.23 11.19 -9.24
CA ARG A 33 1.45 11.27 -10.48
C ARG A 33 0.80 12.61 -10.75
N MET A 34 0.55 13.42 -9.70
CA MET A 34 0.11 14.81 -9.75
C MET A 34 1.17 15.72 -9.16
N ALA A 35 0.92 17.02 -9.11
CA ALA A 35 1.79 17.94 -8.37
C ALA A 35 1.95 17.47 -6.92
N HIS A 36 3.18 17.43 -6.45
CA HIS A 36 3.51 16.86 -5.15
C HIS A 36 4.63 17.63 -4.46
N TYR A 37 4.64 17.61 -3.14
CA TYR A 37 5.75 18.14 -2.36
C TYR A 37 6.89 17.13 -2.30
N ASP A 38 8.05 17.56 -2.75
CA ASP A 38 9.30 16.82 -2.63
C ASP A 38 10.06 17.27 -1.40
N TYR A 39 9.99 16.48 -0.35
CA TYR A 39 10.64 16.76 0.94
C TYR A 39 12.15 16.99 0.80
N TRP A 40 12.79 16.25 -0.11
CA TRP A 40 14.25 16.31 -0.27
C TRP A 40 14.74 17.64 -0.80
N SER A 41 14.03 18.22 -1.77
CA SER A 41 14.36 19.53 -2.35
C SER A 41 13.59 20.68 -1.70
N ASP A 42 12.71 20.41 -0.75
CA ASP A 42 11.80 21.37 -0.10
C ASP A 42 11.01 22.21 -1.14
N LYS A 43 10.46 21.53 -2.16
CA LYS A 43 9.75 22.18 -3.26
C LYS A 43 8.55 21.37 -3.72
N VAL A 44 7.54 22.08 -4.21
CA VAL A 44 6.47 21.46 -4.99
C VAL A 44 7.01 21.16 -6.40
N LYS A 45 6.85 19.90 -6.82
CA LYS A 45 7.24 19.41 -8.16
C LYS A 45 5.99 19.14 -8.99
N ARG A 46 6.14 19.20 -10.31
CA ARG A 46 5.11 18.77 -11.25
C ARG A 46 4.91 17.26 -11.20
N SER A 47 3.86 16.79 -11.84
CA SER A 47 3.70 15.35 -12.09
C SER A 47 5.00 14.73 -12.64
N ILE A 48 5.37 13.57 -12.10
CA ILE A 48 6.53 12.80 -12.58
C ILE A 48 6.38 12.41 -14.07
N LEU A 49 5.14 12.33 -14.58
CA LEU A 49 4.88 12.10 -16.00
C LEU A 49 5.48 13.21 -16.87
N ILE A 50 5.43 14.46 -16.40
CA ILE A 50 5.99 15.61 -17.10
C ILE A 50 7.50 15.65 -16.95
N ASP A 51 8.00 15.46 -15.72
CA ASP A 51 9.43 15.62 -15.40
C ASP A 51 10.28 14.45 -15.93
N SER A 52 9.73 13.25 -16.07
CA SER A 52 10.42 12.08 -16.64
C SER A 52 10.35 12.01 -18.16
N GLY A 53 9.39 12.71 -18.79
CA GLY A 53 9.12 12.56 -20.21
C GLY A 53 8.50 11.22 -20.61
N ALA A 54 7.98 10.44 -19.65
CA ALA A 54 7.23 9.23 -19.94
C ALA A 54 5.90 9.55 -20.66
N ASP A 55 5.29 8.53 -21.26
CA ASP A 55 4.05 8.68 -22.01
C ASP A 55 2.82 8.44 -21.15
N ILE A 56 2.84 7.39 -20.32
CA ILE A 56 1.74 7.00 -19.43
C ILE A 56 2.33 6.61 -18.06
N ILE A 57 1.58 6.92 -16.99
CA ILE A 57 1.76 6.30 -15.68
C ILE A 57 0.69 5.20 -15.52
N SER A 58 1.10 3.99 -15.16
CA SER A 58 0.24 2.98 -14.56
C SER A 58 0.38 3.08 -13.05
N TYR A 59 -0.63 3.64 -12.36
CA TYR A 59 -0.57 3.87 -10.93
C TYR A 59 -1.37 2.84 -10.13
N GLY A 60 -1.05 2.70 -8.88
CA GLY A 60 -1.68 1.72 -8.01
C GLY A 60 -1.19 0.30 -8.27
N MET A 61 -2.12 -0.65 -8.21
CA MET A 61 -1.88 -2.04 -8.60
C MET A 61 -2.08 -2.13 -10.11
N GLY A 62 -1.00 -2.24 -10.84
CA GLY A 62 -0.95 -2.03 -12.29
C GLY A 62 -1.23 -3.26 -13.16
N GLU A 63 -1.59 -4.38 -12.58
CA GLU A 63 -1.71 -5.65 -13.31
C GLU A 63 -2.73 -5.58 -14.46
N HIS A 64 -3.93 -5.05 -14.21
CA HIS A 64 -4.93 -4.87 -15.26
C HIS A 64 -4.48 -3.82 -16.29
N SER A 65 -4.06 -2.64 -15.82
CA SER A 65 -3.74 -1.53 -16.70
C SER A 65 -2.55 -1.82 -17.62
N ILE A 66 -1.53 -2.58 -17.17
CA ILE A 66 -0.40 -2.90 -18.04
C ILE A 66 -0.77 -3.89 -19.15
N ILE A 67 -1.68 -4.83 -18.89
CA ILE A 67 -2.20 -5.75 -19.89
C ILE A 67 -3.04 -4.98 -20.89
N GLU A 68 -3.99 -4.16 -20.44
CA GLU A 68 -4.83 -3.35 -21.32
C GLU A 68 -4.02 -2.37 -22.20
N ILE A 69 -2.95 -1.77 -21.65
CA ILE A 69 -2.03 -0.93 -22.43
C ILE A 69 -1.29 -1.77 -23.48
N ALA A 70 -0.80 -2.95 -23.11
CA ALA A 70 -0.10 -3.83 -24.05
C ALA A 70 -1.02 -4.30 -25.19
N ASP A 71 -2.26 -4.66 -24.88
CA ASP A 71 -3.26 -5.05 -25.86
C ASP A 71 -3.63 -3.90 -26.80
N ALA A 72 -3.80 -2.69 -26.26
CA ALA A 72 -4.06 -1.50 -27.07
C ALA A 72 -2.90 -1.19 -28.05
N LEU A 73 -1.66 -1.26 -27.58
CA LEU A 73 -0.47 -1.08 -28.42
C LEU A 73 -0.37 -2.19 -29.48
N ASN A 74 -0.65 -3.43 -29.11
CA ASN A 74 -0.63 -4.57 -30.03
C ASN A 74 -1.73 -4.46 -31.10
N ALA A 75 -2.85 -3.82 -30.77
CA ALA A 75 -3.91 -3.48 -31.73
C ALA A 75 -3.58 -2.27 -32.62
N GLY A 76 -2.38 -1.67 -32.46
CA GLY A 76 -1.92 -0.54 -33.28
C GLY A 76 -2.41 0.84 -32.81
N ILE A 77 -2.97 0.96 -31.60
CA ILE A 77 -3.37 2.26 -31.03
C ILE A 77 -2.09 3.01 -30.62
N ASP A 78 -1.98 4.27 -31.03
CA ASP A 78 -0.86 5.11 -30.62
C ASP A 78 -0.88 5.33 -29.10
N ILE A 79 0.29 5.32 -28.47
CA ILE A 79 0.42 5.49 -27.01
C ILE A 79 -0.26 6.78 -26.49
N HIS A 80 -0.30 7.83 -27.31
CA HIS A 80 -0.93 9.11 -26.95
C HIS A 80 -2.46 9.09 -27.06
N ASP A 81 -3.03 8.10 -27.74
CA ASP A 81 -4.49 7.88 -27.86
C ASP A 81 -5.02 6.91 -26.80
N ILE A 82 -4.13 6.26 -26.03
CA ILE A 82 -4.50 5.39 -24.90
C ILE A 82 -4.86 6.26 -23.69
N THR A 83 -6.07 6.82 -23.69
CA THR A 83 -6.57 7.76 -22.68
C THR A 83 -7.69 7.19 -21.80
N PHE A 84 -8.17 5.98 -22.10
CA PHE A 84 -9.40 5.39 -21.56
C PHE A 84 -9.20 4.31 -20.51
N ILE A 85 -7.96 3.90 -20.24
CA ILE A 85 -7.66 2.78 -19.33
C ILE A 85 -7.70 3.25 -17.88
N LYS A 86 -8.42 2.54 -17.02
CA LYS A 86 -8.42 2.80 -15.57
C LYS A 86 -7.06 2.53 -14.95
N GLY A 87 -6.73 3.25 -13.88
CA GLY A 87 -5.43 3.12 -13.22
C GLY A 87 -4.28 3.78 -13.98
N THR A 88 -4.59 4.67 -14.93
CA THR A 88 -3.57 5.38 -15.71
C THR A 88 -3.60 6.89 -15.51
N VAL A 89 -2.47 7.52 -15.80
CA VAL A 89 -2.35 8.97 -15.92
C VAL A 89 -1.66 9.29 -17.23
N TYR A 90 -2.22 10.22 -17.99
CA TYR A 90 -1.71 10.68 -19.29
C TYR A 90 -1.66 12.20 -19.35
N LYS A 91 -1.01 12.73 -20.37
CA LYS A 91 -0.92 14.17 -20.65
C LYS A 91 -1.66 14.52 -21.92
N THR A 92 -2.34 15.67 -21.95
CA THR A 92 -3.06 16.17 -23.14
C THR A 92 -2.93 17.68 -23.28
N LYS A 93 -3.20 18.15 -24.50
CA LYS A 93 -3.23 19.60 -24.83
C LYS A 93 -4.62 20.19 -24.78
N THR A 94 -5.66 19.37 -24.86
CA THR A 94 -7.08 19.77 -24.88
C THR A 94 -7.89 18.87 -23.98
N LEU A 95 -9.03 19.37 -23.50
CA LEU A 95 -10.01 18.63 -22.71
C LEU A 95 -11.35 18.43 -23.46
N ASP A 96 -11.40 18.75 -24.76
CA ASP A 96 -12.64 18.79 -25.54
C ASP A 96 -13.40 17.46 -25.56
N ASN A 97 -12.71 16.34 -25.44
CA ASN A 97 -13.30 15.00 -25.43
C ASN A 97 -13.47 14.41 -24.02
N LEU A 98 -13.29 15.22 -22.97
CA LEU A 98 -13.32 14.76 -21.60
C LEU A 98 -14.58 15.25 -20.90
N GLU A 99 -15.40 14.31 -20.43
CA GLU A 99 -16.63 14.61 -19.70
C GLU A 99 -16.53 14.21 -18.22
N ASN A 100 -17.34 14.86 -17.39
CA ASN A 100 -17.52 14.48 -15.98
C ASN A 100 -16.24 14.39 -15.14
N TYR A 101 -15.23 15.24 -15.40
CA TYR A 101 -14.01 15.30 -14.60
C TYR A 101 -14.12 16.31 -13.44
N ILE A 102 -13.17 16.22 -12.51
CA ILE A 102 -12.94 17.20 -11.46
C ILE A 102 -11.65 17.94 -11.79
N GLU A 103 -11.73 19.25 -11.88
CA GLU A 103 -10.55 20.09 -12.03
C GLU A 103 -9.89 20.32 -10.65
N LEU A 104 -8.61 19.98 -10.56
CA LEU A 104 -7.77 20.29 -9.41
C LEU A 104 -7.25 21.73 -9.52
N PRO A 105 -6.83 22.36 -8.42
CA PRO A 105 -6.03 23.58 -8.50
C PRO A 105 -4.87 23.39 -9.49
N SER A 106 -4.55 24.42 -10.26
CA SER A 106 -3.44 24.37 -11.22
C SER A 106 -2.10 24.18 -10.51
N TYR A 107 -1.08 23.74 -11.25
CA TYR A 107 0.28 23.63 -10.70
C TYR A 107 0.76 24.95 -10.10
N ASP A 108 0.50 26.08 -10.79
CA ASP A 108 0.88 27.41 -10.30
C ASP A 108 0.14 27.77 -9.00
N ASP A 109 -1.15 27.47 -8.89
CA ASP A 109 -1.91 27.66 -7.64
C ASP A 109 -1.32 26.85 -6.50
N ILE A 110 -0.99 25.59 -6.77
CA ILE A 110 -0.44 24.64 -5.78
C ILE A 110 0.95 25.11 -5.28
N VAL A 111 1.79 25.61 -6.17
CA VAL A 111 3.13 26.14 -5.82
C VAL A 111 3.02 27.37 -4.94
N ASN A 112 2.05 28.24 -5.21
CA ASN A 112 1.93 29.55 -4.54
C ASN A 112 1.05 29.52 -3.29
N SER A 113 0.28 28.46 -3.05
CA SER A 113 -0.66 28.38 -1.92
C SER A 113 -0.70 27.00 -1.28
N LYS A 114 -0.34 26.94 0.01
CA LYS A 114 -0.47 25.73 0.82
C LYS A 114 -1.93 25.26 0.95
N GLU A 115 -2.88 26.20 0.90
CA GLU A 115 -4.30 25.89 0.92
C GLU A 115 -4.73 25.20 -0.37
N MET A 116 -4.27 25.67 -1.53
CA MET A 116 -4.55 25.03 -2.81
C MET A 116 -3.87 23.65 -2.90
N TYR A 117 -2.66 23.50 -2.35
CA TYR A 117 -2.02 22.18 -2.20
C TYR A 117 -2.89 21.24 -1.36
N ALA A 118 -3.36 21.69 -0.20
CA ALA A 118 -4.24 20.89 0.68
C ALA A 118 -5.56 20.52 -0.01
N LYS A 119 -6.18 21.44 -0.77
CA LYS A 119 -7.37 21.21 -1.56
C LYS A 119 -7.15 20.16 -2.63
N SER A 120 -6.04 20.24 -3.37
CA SER A 120 -5.65 19.24 -4.37
C SER A 120 -5.50 17.86 -3.73
N PHE A 121 -4.72 17.76 -2.65
CA PHE A 121 -4.50 16.51 -1.92
C PHE A 121 -5.83 15.91 -1.41
N TYR A 122 -6.67 16.72 -0.78
CA TYR A 122 -7.96 16.26 -0.27
C TYR A 122 -8.88 15.75 -1.37
N THR A 123 -8.90 16.41 -2.52
CA THR A 123 -9.67 15.98 -3.69
C THR A 123 -9.15 14.65 -4.23
N GLN A 124 -7.83 14.48 -4.33
CA GLN A 124 -7.21 13.20 -4.71
C GLN A 124 -7.56 12.10 -3.70
N TYR A 125 -7.45 12.38 -2.39
CA TYR A 125 -7.80 11.42 -1.33
C TYR A 125 -9.24 10.92 -1.43
N LYS A 126 -10.19 11.80 -1.72
CA LYS A 126 -11.60 11.42 -1.95
C LYS A 126 -11.83 10.59 -3.19
N ASN A 127 -10.92 10.62 -4.16
CA ASN A 127 -11.02 9.90 -5.43
C ASN A 127 -10.06 8.70 -5.51
N THR A 128 -9.84 8.00 -4.40
CA THR A 128 -9.02 6.79 -4.34
C THR A 128 -9.84 5.49 -4.48
N ASP A 129 -11.17 5.58 -4.54
CA ASP A 129 -12.05 4.41 -4.62
C ASP A 129 -12.37 4.07 -6.08
N PRO A 130 -12.13 2.84 -6.56
CA PRO A 130 -12.36 2.44 -7.94
C PRO A 130 -13.84 2.46 -8.38
N PHE A 131 -14.80 2.41 -7.44
CA PHE A 131 -16.23 2.44 -7.73
C PHE A 131 -16.79 3.84 -7.90
N THR A 132 -16.24 4.82 -7.18
CA THR A 132 -16.84 6.16 -7.07
C THR A 132 -15.91 7.28 -7.52
N ALA A 133 -14.63 6.99 -7.76
CA ALA A 133 -13.68 7.99 -8.22
C ALA A 133 -14.06 8.54 -9.61
N ARG A 134 -13.79 9.81 -9.79
CA ARG A 134 -13.94 10.54 -11.05
C ARG A 134 -12.57 10.79 -11.67
N ILE A 135 -12.57 11.16 -12.94
CA ILE A 135 -11.38 11.65 -13.62
C ILE A 135 -10.94 12.95 -12.95
N LEU A 136 -9.63 13.07 -12.67
CA LEU A 136 -9.02 14.28 -12.12
C LEU A 136 -8.14 14.94 -13.18
N VAL A 137 -8.23 16.25 -13.28
CA VAL A 137 -7.46 17.04 -14.26
C VAL A 137 -6.68 18.12 -13.53
N GLU A 138 -5.36 18.17 -13.76
CA GLU A 138 -4.47 19.20 -13.26
C GLU A 138 -3.88 19.99 -14.43
N LYS A 139 -4.10 21.30 -14.46
CA LYS A 139 -3.45 22.19 -15.42
C LYS A 139 -2.02 22.45 -15.00
N VAL A 140 -1.07 22.04 -15.83
CA VAL A 140 0.38 22.23 -15.55
C VAL A 140 0.87 23.57 -16.08
N LYS A 141 0.43 23.94 -17.29
CA LYS A 141 0.65 25.23 -17.93
C LYS A 141 -0.37 25.42 -19.04
N GLU A 142 -0.28 26.54 -19.75
CA GLU A 142 -1.17 26.75 -20.90
C GLU A 142 -1.05 25.60 -21.92
N LYS A 143 -2.22 25.05 -22.32
CA LYS A 143 -2.36 23.89 -23.23
C LYS A 143 -1.52 22.65 -22.80
N MET A 144 -1.41 22.43 -21.50
CA MET A 144 -0.82 21.20 -20.97
C MET A 144 -1.53 20.78 -19.69
N TYR A 145 -2.17 19.62 -19.77
CA TYR A 145 -2.93 19.02 -18.67
C TYR A 145 -2.40 17.62 -18.35
N VAL A 146 -2.43 17.25 -17.09
CA VAL A 146 -2.26 15.89 -16.59
C VAL A 146 -3.64 15.39 -16.21
N VAL A 147 -4.01 14.26 -16.77
CA VAL A 147 -5.33 13.63 -16.56
C VAL A 147 -5.13 12.31 -15.88
N GLN A 148 -5.76 12.13 -14.72
CA GLN A 148 -5.78 10.86 -13.98
C GLN A 148 -7.14 10.20 -14.21
N ASN A 149 -7.13 9.01 -14.80
CA ASN A 149 -8.30 8.13 -14.84
C ASN A 149 -8.63 7.57 -13.45
N PRO A 150 -9.86 7.11 -13.19
CA PRO A 150 -10.20 6.42 -11.95
C PRO A 150 -9.26 5.24 -11.69
N PRO A 151 -9.05 4.85 -10.42
CA PRO A 151 -8.24 3.67 -10.10
C PRO A 151 -8.75 2.41 -10.80
N ALA A 152 -7.83 1.47 -11.11
CA ALA A 152 -8.21 0.14 -11.56
C ALA A 152 -9.03 -0.58 -10.48
N MET A 153 -9.87 -1.52 -10.91
CA MET A 153 -10.62 -2.36 -9.97
C MET A 153 -9.66 -3.24 -9.16
N PRO A 154 -10.00 -3.55 -7.90
CA PRO A 154 -9.22 -4.49 -7.11
C PRO A 154 -9.19 -5.85 -7.79
N LEU A 155 -8.06 -6.55 -7.68
CA LEU A 155 -7.96 -7.93 -8.15
C LEU A 155 -8.86 -8.84 -7.32
N THR A 156 -9.49 -9.79 -7.99
CA THR A 156 -10.17 -10.92 -7.34
C THR A 156 -9.16 -11.88 -6.71
N GLU A 157 -9.62 -12.80 -5.87
CA GLU A 157 -8.75 -13.82 -5.29
C GLU A 157 -8.08 -14.68 -6.36
N VAL A 158 -8.81 -15.06 -7.42
CA VAL A 158 -8.27 -15.85 -8.54
C VAL A 158 -7.17 -15.09 -9.27
N GLU A 159 -7.40 -13.83 -9.61
CA GLU A 159 -6.38 -12.99 -10.26
C GLU A 159 -5.15 -12.76 -9.38
N MET A 160 -5.37 -12.60 -8.06
CA MET A 160 -4.25 -12.55 -7.11
C MET A 160 -3.45 -13.85 -7.12
N ASP A 161 -4.11 -15.00 -7.11
CA ASP A 161 -3.45 -16.31 -7.13
C ASP A 161 -2.67 -16.52 -8.44
N ASP A 162 -3.25 -16.14 -9.58
CA ASP A 162 -2.59 -16.22 -10.89
C ASP A 162 -1.29 -15.40 -10.92
N ILE A 163 -1.33 -14.16 -10.42
CA ILE A 163 -0.16 -13.29 -10.36
C ILE A 163 0.93 -13.88 -9.48
N TYR A 164 0.58 -14.41 -8.30
CA TYR A 164 1.56 -15.00 -7.39
C TYR A 164 2.02 -16.39 -7.81
N SER A 165 1.36 -17.04 -8.77
CA SER A 165 1.79 -18.30 -9.40
C SER A 165 2.81 -18.13 -10.52
N LEU A 166 3.04 -16.91 -11.00
CA LEU A 166 4.03 -16.64 -12.04
C LEU A 166 5.43 -17.16 -11.66
N PRO A 167 6.26 -17.57 -12.63
CA PRO A 167 7.55 -18.20 -12.37
C PRO A 167 8.63 -17.21 -11.91
N TYR A 168 8.40 -16.56 -10.77
CA TYR A 168 9.37 -15.65 -10.17
C TYR A 168 10.64 -16.39 -9.75
N MET A 169 11.80 -15.79 -10.04
CA MET A 169 13.11 -16.34 -9.65
C MET A 169 13.36 -16.31 -8.14
N ARG A 170 12.63 -15.47 -7.40
CA ARG A 170 12.72 -15.32 -5.92
C ARG A 170 14.15 -15.06 -5.42
N ASN A 171 14.98 -14.49 -6.26
CA ASN A 171 16.37 -14.16 -5.99
C ASN A 171 16.77 -12.88 -6.72
N TYR A 172 17.89 -12.29 -6.35
CA TYR A 172 18.48 -11.19 -7.11
C TYR A 172 19.06 -11.67 -8.44
N HIS A 173 19.26 -10.74 -9.37
CA HIS A 173 19.87 -11.04 -10.66
C HIS A 173 21.33 -11.47 -10.46
N PRO A 174 21.83 -12.52 -11.17
CA PRO A 174 23.18 -13.07 -11.00
C PRO A 174 24.32 -12.05 -11.17
N MET A 175 24.08 -10.94 -11.90
CA MET A 175 25.07 -9.87 -12.05
C MET A 175 25.58 -9.29 -10.72
N TYR A 176 24.78 -9.39 -9.65
CA TYR A 176 25.15 -8.88 -8.32
C TYR A 176 25.97 -9.86 -7.47
N GLU A 177 26.14 -11.11 -7.91
CA GLU A 177 26.88 -12.12 -7.13
C GLU A 177 28.33 -11.70 -6.88
N LYS A 178 29.00 -11.12 -7.91
CA LYS A 178 30.37 -10.60 -7.80
C LYS A 178 30.52 -9.47 -6.79
N ASP A 179 29.42 -8.76 -6.46
CA ASP A 179 29.37 -7.66 -5.51
C ASP A 179 28.88 -8.12 -4.12
N GLY A 180 28.75 -9.45 -3.89
CA GLY A 180 28.29 -10.03 -2.62
C GLY A 180 26.75 -10.15 -2.52
N GLY A 181 26.03 -10.03 -3.63
CA GLY A 181 24.58 -10.14 -3.70
C GLY A 181 23.85 -8.88 -3.24
N ILE A 182 22.59 -9.04 -2.85
CA ILE A 182 21.75 -7.95 -2.32
C ILE A 182 21.39 -8.27 -0.87
N PRO A 183 22.00 -7.60 0.13
CA PRO A 183 21.79 -7.91 1.55
C PRO A 183 20.32 -7.84 1.99
N ALA A 184 19.54 -6.91 1.42
CA ALA A 184 18.12 -6.78 1.75
C ALA A 184 17.29 -8.02 1.43
N LEU A 185 17.74 -8.89 0.51
CA LEU A 185 17.02 -10.11 0.17
C LEU A 185 16.92 -11.08 1.34
N SER A 186 17.94 -11.16 2.19
CA SER A 186 17.96 -12.07 3.35
C SER A 186 16.80 -11.80 4.32
N GLU A 187 16.31 -10.57 4.38
CA GLU A 187 15.21 -10.18 5.26
C GLU A 187 13.83 -10.58 4.72
N ILE A 188 13.69 -10.70 3.39
CA ILE A 188 12.40 -10.87 2.73
C ILE A 188 12.26 -12.19 1.97
N LYS A 189 13.35 -12.89 1.65
CA LYS A 189 13.37 -14.09 0.79
C LYS A 189 12.32 -15.14 1.19
N PHE A 190 12.12 -15.34 2.48
CA PHE A 190 11.18 -16.31 3.05
C PHE A 190 9.98 -15.62 3.72
N SER A 191 9.49 -14.57 3.10
CA SER A 191 8.27 -13.87 3.50
C SER A 191 7.18 -14.03 2.45
N ILE A 192 5.94 -14.14 2.88
CA ILE A 192 4.77 -14.38 2.03
C ILE A 192 3.83 -13.17 2.11
N THR A 193 3.48 -12.60 0.98
CA THR A 193 2.40 -11.61 0.90
C THR A 193 1.07 -12.34 0.85
N SER A 194 0.21 -12.15 1.85
CA SER A 194 -1.09 -12.81 1.95
C SER A 194 -2.24 -11.94 1.44
N ASN A 195 -2.06 -10.62 1.47
CA ASN A 195 -3.09 -9.65 1.10
C ASN A 195 -2.47 -8.31 0.67
N ARG A 196 -3.26 -7.52 -0.04
CA ARG A 196 -2.98 -6.12 -0.42
C ARG A 196 -4.11 -5.22 0.03
N GLY A 197 -3.86 -3.91 0.06
CA GLY A 197 -4.84 -2.91 0.51
C GLY A 197 -4.89 -2.75 2.03
N CYS A 198 -5.48 -1.64 2.48
CA CYS A 198 -5.65 -1.36 3.90
C CYS A 198 -6.84 -0.42 4.13
N PHE A 199 -7.88 -0.89 4.81
CA PHE A 199 -9.05 -0.05 5.12
C PHE A 199 -8.86 0.92 6.29
N GLY A 200 -7.65 0.99 6.86
CA GLY A 200 -7.31 1.96 7.92
C GLY A 200 -7.47 3.41 7.49
N GLY A 201 -7.03 3.73 6.27
CA GLY A 201 -7.21 5.07 5.68
C GLY A 201 -6.49 6.19 6.43
N CYS A 202 -5.39 5.91 7.12
CA CYS A 202 -4.60 6.92 7.83
C CYS A 202 -4.13 8.01 6.87
N SER A 203 -4.20 9.28 7.31
CA SER A 203 -3.99 10.45 6.44
C SER A 203 -2.58 10.56 5.84
N PHE A 204 -1.58 10.05 6.54
CA PHE A 204 -0.18 10.09 6.12
C PHE A 204 0.23 8.87 5.26
N CYS A 205 -0.63 7.87 5.14
CA CYS A 205 -0.21 6.57 4.63
C CYS A 205 -0.28 6.49 3.10
N ALA A 206 0.87 6.21 2.47
CA ALA A 206 0.98 6.01 1.03
C ALA A 206 0.13 4.85 0.49
N LEU A 207 -0.17 3.86 1.31
CA LEU A 207 -0.95 2.68 0.90
C LEU A 207 -2.34 3.02 0.38
N THR A 208 -2.99 4.05 0.95
CA THR A 208 -4.28 4.54 0.48
C THR A 208 -4.24 4.97 -0.99
N PHE A 209 -3.14 5.60 -1.42
CA PHE A 209 -2.96 6.10 -2.77
C PHE A 209 -2.36 5.07 -3.73
N HIS A 210 -1.71 4.04 -3.21
CA HIS A 210 -1.02 3.02 -4.03
C HIS A 210 -1.80 1.71 -4.10
N GLN A 211 -2.16 1.11 -2.95
CA GLN A 211 -2.88 -0.18 -2.94
C GLN A 211 -4.39 -0.03 -2.76
N GLY A 212 -4.85 1.15 -2.34
CA GLY A 212 -6.25 1.40 -2.06
C GLY A 212 -6.72 0.87 -0.71
N ARG A 213 -8.03 1.03 -0.46
CA ARG A 213 -8.67 0.72 0.83
C ARG A 213 -9.51 -0.57 0.81
N ILE A 214 -9.60 -1.25 -0.32
CA ILE A 214 -10.28 -2.54 -0.47
C ILE A 214 -9.24 -3.63 -0.33
N ILE A 215 -9.51 -4.61 0.54
CA ILE A 215 -8.60 -5.72 0.75
C ILE A 215 -8.71 -6.71 -0.40
N GLN A 216 -7.56 -7.12 -0.94
CA GLN A 216 -7.39 -8.14 -1.96
C GLN A 216 -6.59 -9.28 -1.34
N VAL A 217 -7.12 -10.47 -1.33
CA VAL A 217 -6.52 -11.62 -0.66
C VAL A 217 -6.09 -12.68 -1.66
N ARG A 218 -5.11 -13.47 -1.26
CA ARG A 218 -4.75 -14.73 -1.92
C ARG A 218 -5.46 -15.87 -1.22
N SER A 219 -5.78 -16.92 -1.96
CA SER A 219 -6.30 -18.16 -1.39
C SER A 219 -5.29 -18.85 -0.47
N HIS A 220 -5.75 -19.66 0.45
CA HIS A 220 -4.88 -20.51 1.27
C HIS A 220 -4.02 -21.41 0.40
N LYS A 221 -4.61 -21.99 -0.66
CA LYS A 221 -3.88 -22.86 -1.60
C LYS A 221 -2.68 -22.17 -2.22
N SER A 222 -2.85 -20.97 -2.76
CA SER A 222 -1.78 -20.19 -3.37
C SER A 222 -0.64 -19.90 -2.40
N ILE A 223 -0.98 -19.54 -1.14
CA ILE A 223 -0.01 -19.26 -0.09
C ILE A 223 0.72 -20.53 0.37
N ILE A 224 0.02 -21.64 0.50
CA ILE A 224 0.59 -22.95 0.88
C ILE A 224 1.51 -23.46 -0.23
N ASP A 225 1.11 -23.36 -1.49
CA ASP A 225 1.92 -23.78 -2.64
C ASP A 225 3.25 -22.99 -2.67
N GLU A 226 3.21 -21.68 -2.40
CA GLU A 226 4.41 -20.85 -2.28
C GLU A 226 5.29 -21.29 -1.10
N ALA A 227 4.71 -21.54 0.06
CA ALA A 227 5.45 -22.03 1.22
C ALA A 227 6.12 -23.39 0.96
N VAL A 228 5.43 -24.31 0.25
CA VAL A 228 6.00 -25.59 -0.17
C VAL A 228 7.18 -25.38 -1.13
N GLN A 229 7.11 -24.41 -2.02
CA GLN A 229 8.27 -24.05 -2.87
C GLN A 229 9.45 -23.54 -2.03
N MET A 230 9.18 -22.69 -1.04
CA MET A 230 10.22 -22.18 -0.12
C MET A 230 10.92 -23.31 0.64
N THR A 231 10.21 -24.36 1.04
CA THR A 231 10.83 -25.50 1.75
C THR A 231 11.85 -26.26 0.93
N LYS A 232 11.82 -26.12 -0.42
CA LYS A 232 12.78 -26.76 -1.35
C LYS A 232 14.03 -25.92 -1.60
N ASP A 233 14.05 -24.65 -1.18
CA ASP A 233 15.20 -23.77 -1.31
C ASP A 233 16.32 -24.21 -0.35
N ALA A 234 17.55 -24.31 -0.85
CA ALA A 234 18.71 -24.75 -0.06
C ALA A 234 19.01 -23.85 1.14
N ASP A 235 18.63 -22.56 1.06
CA ASP A 235 18.84 -21.60 2.14
C ASP A 235 17.73 -21.65 3.19
N PHE A 236 16.62 -22.36 2.94
CA PHE A 236 15.51 -22.43 3.86
C PHE A 236 15.87 -23.23 5.12
N LYS A 237 15.82 -22.58 6.27
CA LYS A 237 16.15 -23.20 7.58
C LYS A 237 14.92 -23.60 8.39
N GLY A 238 13.74 -23.58 7.76
CA GLY A 238 12.46 -23.92 8.39
C GLY A 238 11.69 -22.70 8.94
N TYR A 239 12.11 -21.50 8.62
CA TYR A 239 11.50 -20.27 9.15
C TYR A 239 10.84 -19.47 8.04
N ILE A 240 9.51 -19.34 8.10
CA ILE A 240 8.78 -18.34 7.32
C ILE A 240 8.84 -17.06 8.15
N HIS A 241 9.50 -16.04 7.60
CA HIS A 241 9.84 -14.82 8.33
C HIS A 241 8.64 -13.89 8.50
N ASP A 242 7.68 -13.92 7.57
CA ASP A 242 6.46 -13.14 7.62
C ASP A 242 5.37 -13.79 6.77
N VAL A 243 4.13 -13.69 7.21
CA VAL A 243 2.92 -13.98 6.43
C VAL A 243 2.00 -12.80 6.62
N GLY A 244 2.01 -11.86 5.68
CA GLY A 244 1.32 -10.62 5.91
C GLY A 244 1.09 -9.80 4.66
N GLY A 245 1.03 -8.51 4.86
CA GLY A 245 0.77 -7.49 3.85
C GLY A 245 0.88 -6.12 4.49
N PRO A 246 0.22 -5.10 3.95
CA PRO A 246 0.18 -3.76 4.56
C PRO A 246 -0.30 -3.77 6.01
N THR A 247 -1.17 -4.73 6.32
CA THR A 247 -1.66 -5.04 7.66
C THR A 247 -1.94 -6.54 7.69
N ALA A 248 -1.18 -7.29 8.49
CA ALA A 248 -1.18 -8.75 8.43
C ALA A 248 -2.55 -9.38 8.73
N ASN A 249 -3.29 -8.82 9.69
CA ASN A 249 -4.58 -9.35 10.11
C ASN A 249 -5.79 -8.81 9.33
N PHE A 250 -5.58 -8.21 8.14
CA PHE A 250 -6.66 -7.83 7.23
C PHE A 250 -6.81 -8.87 6.12
N ARG A 251 -7.62 -9.89 6.36
CA ARG A 251 -7.81 -10.99 5.42
C ARG A 251 -9.17 -10.99 4.70
N HIS A 252 -9.95 -9.93 4.87
CA HIS A 252 -11.22 -9.73 4.18
C HIS A 252 -11.55 -8.24 4.11
N THR A 253 -12.53 -7.86 3.30
CA THR A 253 -13.05 -6.49 3.24
C THR A 253 -13.67 -6.08 4.56
N SER A 254 -13.61 -4.79 4.88
CA SER A 254 -14.15 -4.28 6.16
C SER A 254 -15.65 -4.46 6.31
N CYS A 255 -16.42 -4.51 5.21
CA CYS A 255 -17.84 -4.74 5.18
C CYS A 255 -18.30 -5.13 3.77
N ASP A 256 -19.51 -5.70 3.61
CA ASP A 256 -20.06 -6.14 2.33
C ASP A 256 -20.23 -5.01 1.31
N LYS A 257 -20.48 -3.79 1.79
CA LYS A 257 -20.59 -2.61 0.94
C LYS A 257 -19.36 -2.39 0.06
N GLN A 258 -18.16 -2.70 0.57
CA GLN A 258 -16.92 -2.44 -0.17
C GLN A 258 -16.83 -3.20 -1.51
N LEU A 259 -17.45 -4.37 -1.61
CA LEU A 259 -17.44 -5.18 -2.83
C LEU A 259 -18.42 -4.71 -3.91
N THR A 260 -19.41 -3.89 -3.54
CA THR A 260 -20.49 -3.47 -4.46
C THR A 260 -20.56 -1.96 -4.68
N LYS A 261 -20.24 -1.17 -3.66
CA LYS A 261 -20.37 0.30 -3.66
C LYS A 261 -19.09 1.01 -3.29
N GLY A 262 -17.99 0.27 -3.11
CA GLY A 262 -16.70 0.81 -2.71
C GLY A 262 -16.63 1.32 -1.28
N VAL A 263 -15.59 2.09 -0.99
CA VAL A 263 -15.30 2.62 0.34
C VAL A 263 -16.07 3.89 0.63
N CYS A 264 -16.27 4.18 1.92
CA CYS A 264 -16.91 5.43 2.34
C CYS A 264 -15.95 6.62 2.14
N MET A 265 -16.39 7.66 1.41
CA MET A 265 -15.58 8.86 1.17
C MET A 265 -15.35 9.69 2.45
N ASN A 266 -16.36 9.76 3.32
CA ASN A 266 -16.37 10.66 4.49
C ASN A 266 -16.19 9.92 5.82
N ARG A 267 -15.79 8.63 5.78
CA ARG A 267 -15.62 7.82 6.98
C ARG A 267 -14.50 6.81 6.80
N GLN A 268 -13.69 6.65 7.83
CA GLN A 268 -12.77 5.52 7.96
C GLN A 268 -13.42 4.38 8.74
N CYS A 269 -12.96 3.14 8.54
CA CYS A 269 -13.58 1.97 9.15
C CYS A 269 -13.26 1.84 10.64
N LEU A 270 -12.12 2.39 11.09
CA LEU A 270 -11.61 2.29 12.45
C LEU A 270 -11.52 3.64 13.19
N PHE A 271 -11.75 4.75 12.50
CA PHE A 271 -11.61 6.10 13.06
C PHE A 271 -12.86 6.97 12.75
N PRO A 272 -13.28 7.87 13.67
CA PRO A 272 -12.79 8.08 15.04
C PRO A 272 -13.17 6.96 16.02
N LYS A 273 -14.17 6.18 15.66
CA LYS A 273 -14.62 4.96 16.35
C LYS A 273 -14.88 3.88 15.32
N PRO A 274 -14.74 2.59 15.67
CA PRO A 274 -15.07 1.50 14.77
C PRO A 274 -16.45 1.66 14.13
N CYS A 275 -16.52 1.37 12.83
CA CYS A 275 -17.79 1.45 12.10
C CYS A 275 -18.75 0.36 12.60
N PRO A 276 -20.05 0.66 12.84
CA PRO A 276 -21.02 -0.36 13.26
C PRO A 276 -21.14 -1.54 12.28
N ASN A 277 -20.82 -1.31 10.98
CA ASN A 277 -20.85 -2.34 9.95
C ASN A 277 -19.49 -3.02 9.74
N LEU A 278 -18.50 -2.75 10.60
CA LEU A 278 -17.19 -3.37 10.50
C LEU A 278 -17.31 -4.87 10.78
N LYS A 279 -16.89 -5.68 9.85
CA LYS A 279 -16.70 -7.12 10.08
C LYS A 279 -15.40 -7.32 10.83
N VAL A 280 -15.46 -8.02 11.96
CA VAL A 280 -14.29 -8.37 12.76
C VAL A 280 -14.20 -9.88 12.80
N ASP A 281 -13.23 -10.42 12.06
CA ASP A 281 -13.01 -11.87 11.97
C ASP A 281 -11.54 -12.14 11.72
N HIS A 282 -10.91 -12.93 12.59
CA HIS A 282 -9.55 -13.42 12.46
C HIS A 282 -9.48 -14.92 12.14
N SER A 283 -10.61 -15.61 12.00
CA SER A 283 -10.67 -17.07 11.85
C SER A 283 -9.94 -17.55 10.59
N ASP A 284 -10.11 -16.87 9.45
CA ASP A 284 -9.40 -17.16 8.21
C ASP A 284 -7.88 -17.07 8.38
N TYR A 285 -7.41 -16.01 9.01
CA TYR A 285 -5.97 -15.82 9.22
C TYR A 285 -5.38 -16.86 10.19
N ILE A 286 -6.09 -17.15 11.28
CA ILE A 286 -5.69 -18.20 12.23
C ILE A 286 -5.60 -19.57 11.52
N LYS A 287 -6.57 -19.90 10.68
CA LYS A 287 -6.59 -21.14 9.91
C LYS A 287 -5.38 -21.22 8.98
N LEU A 288 -5.12 -20.18 8.19
CA LEU A 288 -3.96 -20.09 7.31
C LEU A 288 -2.63 -20.29 8.06
N LEU A 289 -2.45 -19.60 9.18
CA LEU A 289 -1.23 -19.70 9.98
C LEU A 289 -1.02 -21.12 10.55
N ARG A 290 -2.11 -21.81 10.92
CA ARG A 290 -2.06 -23.20 11.39
C ARG A 290 -1.70 -24.17 10.28
N GLU A 291 -2.29 -23.99 9.09
CA GLU A 291 -1.97 -24.80 7.90
C GLU A 291 -0.49 -24.65 7.51
N LEU A 292 0.02 -23.44 7.46
CA LEU A 292 1.43 -23.17 7.16
C LEU A 292 2.39 -23.80 8.20
N ARG A 293 2.01 -23.74 9.47
CA ARG A 293 2.80 -24.32 10.57
C ARG A 293 2.83 -25.84 10.55
N ALA A 294 1.81 -26.46 9.96
CA ALA A 294 1.72 -27.92 9.83
C ALA A 294 2.50 -28.48 8.63
N LEU A 295 3.04 -27.65 7.75
CA LEU A 295 3.79 -28.08 6.57
C LEU A 295 5.09 -28.79 6.95
N PRO A 296 5.43 -29.92 6.31
CA PRO A 296 6.74 -30.55 6.45
C PRO A 296 7.88 -29.57 6.14
N GLY A 297 8.90 -29.56 6.96
CA GLY A 297 10.04 -28.66 6.82
C GLY A 297 9.86 -27.26 7.44
N VAL A 298 8.64 -26.86 7.79
CA VAL A 298 8.38 -25.59 8.47
C VAL A 298 8.48 -25.78 9.99
N LYS A 299 9.39 -25.07 10.63
CA LYS A 299 9.61 -25.05 12.08
C LYS A 299 8.84 -23.93 12.77
N LYS A 300 8.81 -22.75 12.15
CA LYS A 300 8.16 -21.55 12.67
C LYS A 300 7.61 -20.69 11.54
N VAL A 301 6.47 -20.07 11.84
CA VAL A 301 5.83 -19.05 10.99
C VAL A 301 5.70 -17.79 11.82
N PHE A 302 6.37 -16.72 11.41
CA PHE A 302 6.35 -15.44 12.11
C PHE A 302 5.46 -14.41 11.42
N ILE A 303 5.06 -13.39 12.15
CA ILE A 303 4.35 -12.20 11.67
C ILE A 303 5.22 -10.99 12.03
N ARG A 304 5.81 -10.36 11.00
CA ARG A 304 6.70 -9.19 11.13
C ARG A 304 6.11 -7.91 10.54
N SER A 305 5.24 -8.01 9.56
CA SER A 305 4.62 -6.87 8.87
C SER A 305 3.71 -6.02 9.76
N GLY A 306 3.46 -6.48 10.99
CA GLY A 306 2.63 -5.77 11.96
C GLY A 306 1.15 -6.07 11.82
N ILE A 307 0.45 -5.87 12.92
CA ILE A 307 -1.01 -6.04 13.03
C ILE A 307 -1.68 -4.70 13.37
N ARG A 308 -2.93 -4.56 12.96
CA ARG A 308 -3.79 -3.48 13.44
C ARG A 308 -4.31 -3.85 14.82
N PHE A 309 -3.70 -3.28 15.85
CA PHE A 309 -4.08 -3.52 17.24
C PHE A 309 -5.50 -3.02 17.55
N ASP A 310 -5.91 -1.91 16.98
CA ASP A 310 -7.25 -1.35 17.10
C ASP A 310 -8.33 -2.26 16.49
N TYR A 311 -8.03 -2.94 15.38
CA TYR A 311 -8.91 -3.97 14.83
C TYR A 311 -8.98 -5.20 15.75
N CYS A 312 -7.85 -5.60 16.36
CA CYS A 312 -7.86 -6.66 17.38
C CYS A 312 -8.70 -6.27 18.62
N MET A 313 -8.77 -4.98 18.96
CA MET A 313 -9.59 -4.50 20.09
C MET A 313 -11.09 -4.50 19.78
N CYS A 314 -11.46 -4.54 18.50
CA CYS A 314 -12.86 -4.73 18.09
C CYS A 314 -13.33 -6.18 18.26
N ASP A 315 -12.42 -7.13 18.38
CA ASP A 315 -12.70 -8.56 18.61
C ASP A 315 -12.77 -8.84 20.11
N SER A 316 -13.91 -9.34 20.56
CA SER A 316 -14.09 -9.74 21.96
C SER A 316 -13.39 -11.07 22.32
N ASP A 317 -13.04 -11.88 21.30
CA ASP A 317 -12.38 -13.17 21.47
C ASP A 317 -10.85 -12.99 21.55
N ASP A 318 -10.24 -13.62 22.55
CA ASP A 318 -8.79 -13.63 22.75
C ASP A 318 -8.05 -14.63 21.85
N THR A 319 -8.73 -15.44 21.04
CA THR A 319 -8.17 -16.57 20.28
C THR A 319 -7.04 -16.12 19.38
N PHE A 320 -7.21 -15.02 18.64
CA PHE A 320 -6.18 -14.49 17.73
C PHE A 320 -4.92 -14.06 18.49
N ILE A 321 -5.06 -13.27 19.55
CA ILE A 321 -3.90 -12.79 20.33
C ILE A 321 -3.20 -13.97 21.05
N ASN A 322 -3.96 -14.95 21.53
CA ASN A 322 -3.41 -16.18 22.09
C ASN A 322 -2.58 -16.97 21.05
N GLU A 323 -3.11 -17.14 19.82
CA GLU A 323 -2.41 -17.82 18.72
C GLU A 323 -1.12 -17.09 18.38
N LEU A 324 -1.16 -15.75 18.27
CA LEU A 324 0.02 -14.91 18.03
C LEU A 324 1.09 -15.13 19.10
N CYS A 325 0.77 -14.89 20.36
CA CYS A 325 1.71 -15.01 21.47
C CYS A 325 2.33 -16.41 21.54
N LYS A 326 1.49 -17.44 21.33
CA LYS A 326 1.92 -18.83 21.49
C LYS A 326 2.82 -19.31 20.35
N TYR A 327 2.59 -18.86 19.11
CA TYR A 327 3.19 -19.51 17.95
C TYR A 327 3.90 -18.58 16.97
N HIS A 328 3.55 -17.27 16.88
CA HIS A 328 3.92 -16.43 15.74
C HIS A 328 4.78 -15.21 16.09
N ILE A 329 5.10 -15.02 17.38
CA ILE A 329 5.98 -13.94 17.86
C ILE A 329 7.30 -14.54 18.32
N SER A 330 8.42 -14.01 17.80
CA SER A 330 9.76 -14.46 18.12
C SER A 330 10.37 -13.82 19.37
N GLY A 331 9.67 -12.91 20.03
CA GLY A 331 10.12 -12.08 21.15
C GLY A 331 9.60 -10.66 21.07
N GLN A 332 9.37 -10.15 19.87
CA GLN A 332 8.87 -8.79 19.65
C GLN A 332 7.64 -8.79 18.74
N LEU A 333 6.57 -8.16 19.22
CA LEU A 333 5.39 -7.83 18.40
C LEU A 333 5.48 -6.36 18.01
N ARG A 334 5.55 -6.07 16.72
CA ARG A 334 5.53 -4.70 16.20
C ARG A 334 4.10 -4.24 15.99
N VAL A 335 3.79 -3.07 16.51
CA VAL A 335 2.51 -2.38 16.29
C VAL A 335 2.76 -0.91 15.99
N ALA A 336 1.84 -0.27 15.31
CA ALA A 336 2.00 1.12 14.88
C ALA A 336 0.93 2.03 15.53
N PRO A 337 1.07 2.42 16.81
CA PRO A 337 0.23 3.45 17.41
C PRO A 337 0.49 4.82 16.78
N GLU A 338 1.68 5.07 16.27
CA GLU A 338 2.19 6.26 15.60
C GLU A 338 2.47 7.42 16.56
N HIS A 339 1.61 7.70 17.51
CA HIS A 339 1.74 8.75 18.52
C HIS A 339 0.98 8.37 19.80
N ILE A 340 1.16 9.16 20.86
CA ILE A 340 0.43 9.02 22.13
C ILE A 340 -0.52 10.20 22.40
N SER A 341 -0.30 11.36 21.77
CA SER A 341 -1.18 12.51 21.89
C SER A 341 -2.41 12.38 20.99
N ASP A 342 -3.60 12.44 21.58
CA ASP A 342 -4.89 12.35 20.85
C ASP A 342 -5.08 13.49 19.84
N ASN A 343 -4.51 14.68 20.11
CA ASN A 343 -4.52 15.78 19.15
C ASN A 343 -3.84 15.41 17.83
N VAL A 344 -2.70 14.71 17.92
CA VAL A 344 -1.94 14.25 16.75
C VAL A 344 -2.62 13.03 16.11
N LEU A 345 -3.05 12.06 16.92
CA LEU A 345 -3.74 10.85 16.46
C LEU A 345 -5.01 11.17 15.67
N ASN A 346 -5.79 12.15 16.13
CA ASN A 346 -6.96 12.63 15.40
C ASN A 346 -6.62 13.13 13.98
N LYS A 347 -5.52 13.85 13.83
CA LYS A 347 -5.08 14.35 12.51
C LYS A 347 -4.49 13.24 11.63
N MET A 348 -3.95 12.20 12.24
CA MET A 348 -3.49 10.99 11.57
C MET A 348 -4.64 10.08 11.09
N GLY A 349 -5.85 10.24 11.67
CA GLY A 349 -6.93 9.28 11.46
C GLY A 349 -6.67 7.95 12.17
N LYS A 350 -6.05 8.02 13.36
CA LYS A 350 -5.75 6.88 14.24
C LYS A 350 -6.67 6.90 15.46
N PRO A 351 -6.95 5.74 16.08
CA PRO A 351 -7.71 5.69 17.32
C PRO A 351 -6.99 6.45 18.45
N SER A 352 -7.74 6.86 19.47
CA SER A 352 -7.17 7.48 20.67
C SER A 352 -6.21 6.57 21.42
N ASN A 353 -5.30 7.17 22.19
CA ASN A 353 -4.24 6.44 22.90
C ASN A 353 -4.77 5.40 23.91
N ASP A 354 -5.96 5.62 24.48
CA ASP A 354 -6.61 4.66 25.38
C ASP A 354 -6.87 3.29 24.73
N VAL A 355 -7.11 3.26 23.41
CA VAL A 355 -7.24 2.00 22.65
C VAL A 355 -5.92 1.25 22.62
N TYR A 356 -4.80 1.96 22.45
CA TYR A 356 -3.48 1.36 22.47
C TYR A 356 -3.11 0.85 23.89
N GLU A 357 -3.38 1.63 24.92
CA GLU A 357 -3.17 1.20 26.31
C GLU A 357 -4.03 -0.03 26.65
N GLY A 358 -5.28 -0.05 26.20
CA GLY A 358 -6.17 -1.19 26.35
C GLY A 358 -5.60 -2.44 25.68
N PHE A 359 -5.04 -2.29 24.47
CA PHE A 359 -4.36 -3.39 23.76
C PHE A 359 -3.14 -3.89 24.54
N LEU A 360 -2.30 -2.99 25.07
CA LEU A 360 -1.11 -3.39 25.87
C LEU A 360 -1.53 -4.21 27.10
N LYS A 361 -2.53 -3.77 27.85
CA LYS A 361 -3.06 -4.50 29.02
C LYS A 361 -3.58 -5.89 28.62
N ARG A 362 -4.35 -5.96 27.52
CA ARG A 362 -4.87 -7.22 27.00
C ARG A 362 -3.76 -8.16 26.55
N TYR A 363 -2.78 -7.65 25.79
CA TYR A 363 -1.62 -8.40 25.32
C TYR A 363 -0.78 -8.93 26.49
N GLN A 364 -0.45 -8.10 27.46
CA GLN A 364 0.34 -8.49 28.64
C GLN A 364 -0.35 -9.59 29.45
N ARG A 365 -1.67 -9.47 29.66
CA ARG A 365 -2.49 -10.47 30.35
C ARG A 365 -2.42 -11.83 29.64
N ILE A 366 -2.50 -11.84 28.33
CA ILE A 366 -2.45 -13.05 27.50
C ILE A 366 -1.03 -13.61 27.45
N ASN A 367 -0.04 -12.76 27.20
CA ASN A 367 1.37 -13.17 27.09
C ASN A 367 1.87 -13.82 28.37
N LYS A 368 1.52 -13.27 29.54
CA LYS A 368 1.86 -13.85 30.84
C LYS A 368 1.43 -15.31 30.97
N LYS A 369 0.30 -15.69 30.36
CA LYS A 369 -0.21 -17.08 30.37
C LYS A 369 0.62 -18.02 29.49
N THR A 370 1.38 -17.51 28.53
CA THR A 370 2.21 -18.32 27.63
C THR A 370 3.56 -18.71 28.22
N GLY A 371 3.97 -18.08 29.33
CA GLY A 371 5.27 -18.28 29.96
C GLY A 371 6.46 -17.78 29.11
N LYS A 372 6.20 -16.97 28.08
CA LYS A 372 7.24 -16.43 27.19
C LYS A 372 7.55 -14.99 27.54
N GLU A 373 8.81 -14.62 27.35
CA GLU A 373 9.26 -13.24 27.44
C GLU A 373 9.11 -12.57 26.06
N GLN A 374 8.03 -11.81 25.89
CA GLN A 374 7.70 -11.12 24.63
C GLN A 374 7.31 -9.67 24.91
N PHE A 375 7.77 -8.77 24.04
CA PHE A 375 7.58 -7.33 24.18
C PHE A 375 6.78 -6.77 22.99
N VAL A 376 5.99 -5.75 23.26
CA VAL A 376 5.39 -4.90 22.20
C VAL A 376 6.39 -3.81 21.87
N VAL A 377 6.72 -3.66 20.58
CA VAL A 377 7.60 -2.61 20.08
C VAL A 377 6.73 -1.64 19.26
N PRO A 378 6.47 -0.43 19.79
CA PRO A 378 5.69 0.55 19.07
C PRO A 378 6.51 1.20 17.94
N TYR A 379 5.88 1.39 16.80
CA TYR A 379 6.36 2.32 15.78
C TYR A 379 5.77 3.70 16.06
N LEU A 380 6.64 4.69 16.22
CA LEU A 380 6.27 6.06 16.57
C LEU A 380 6.72 7.03 15.48
N MET A 381 5.90 8.05 15.24
CA MET A 381 6.14 9.09 14.23
C MET A 381 6.17 10.45 14.90
N SER A 382 7.31 11.12 14.84
CA SER A 382 7.47 12.51 15.26
C SER A 382 7.10 13.48 14.15
N SER A 383 6.88 14.74 14.52
CA SER A 383 6.74 15.87 13.58
C SER A 383 5.56 15.77 12.59
N HIS A 384 4.55 14.95 12.88
CA HIS A 384 3.30 14.94 12.10
C HIS A 384 2.55 16.27 12.31
N PRO A 385 1.81 16.79 11.32
CA PRO A 385 0.96 17.97 11.50
C PRO A 385 0.09 17.88 12.77
N GLY A 386 0.17 18.89 13.62
CA GLY A 386 -0.46 18.93 14.94
C GLY A 386 0.45 18.54 16.10
N SER A 387 1.63 17.99 15.84
CA SER A 387 2.67 17.82 16.84
C SER A 387 3.44 19.12 17.03
N THR A 388 3.41 19.64 18.23
CA THR A 388 4.26 20.75 18.68
C THR A 388 5.40 20.20 19.54
N MET A 389 6.25 21.08 20.07
CA MET A 389 7.32 20.65 21.00
C MET A 389 6.73 19.94 22.24
N LYS A 390 5.53 20.32 22.65
CA LYS A 390 4.85 19.66 23.78
C LYS A 390 4.56 18.19 23.47
N GLU A 391 3.90 17.91 22.35
CA GLU A 391 3.56 16.54 21.94
C GLU A 391 4.81 15.73 21.61
N ALA A 392 5.88 16.36 21.14
CA ALA A 392 7.16 15.70 20.91
C ALA A 392 7.86 15.28 22.22
N ILE A 393 7.71 16.08 23.29
CA ILE A 393 8.25 15.73 24.62
C ILE A 393 7.40 14.64 25.28
N GLU A 394 6.10 14.66 25.08
CA GLU A 394 5.19 13.62 25.57
C GLU A 394 5.49 12.24 24.93
N LEU A 395 5.82 12.22 23.64
CA LEU A 395 6.14 11.03 22.87
C LEU A 395 7.43 10.37 23.36
#